data_5626da12fe0da7ab4724cac4d25e232e
#
_entry.id   5626da12fe0da7ab4724cac4d25e232e
#
_cell.length_a   1.000
_cell.length_b   1.000
_cell.length_c   1.000
_cell.angle_alpha   90.00
_cell.angle_beta   90.00
_cell.angle_gamma   90.00
#
_symmetry.space_group_name_H-M   'P 1'
#
loop_
_entity.id
_entity.type
_entity.pdbx_description
1 polymer ?
#
loop_
_entity_poly.entity_id
_entity_poly.type
_entity_poly.pdbx_seq_one_letter_code
_entity_poly.pdbx_strand_id
1 'polypeptide(L)' 'MQLEVGKIYEGKVTGITKFGAFVELDKDTTGMVHISEVANTFVNEIKDHLTEGQTVKVKVLNLGDDGKISLSIKKAQP' A
#
# COMPACT_ATOMS: atom_id res chain seq x y z
N MET A 1 -10.28 1.87 12.43
CA MET A 1 -9.30 2.91 12.11
C MET A 1 -9.91 3.90 11.13
N GLN A 2 -9.81 5.18 11.40
CA GLN A 2 -10.29 6.19 10.47
C GLN A 2 -9.12 6.71 9.64
N LEU A 3 -9.24 6.57 8.33
CA LEU A 3 -8.19 7.00 7.41
C LEU A 3 -8.55 8.34 6.77
N GLU A 4 -7.54 9.13 6.45
CA GLU A 4 -7.73 10.39 5.73
C GLU A 4 -6.88 10.37 4.48
N VAL A 5 -7.50 10.76 3.35
CA VAL A 5 -6.78 10.89 2.09
C VAL A 5 -5.64 11.91 2.24
N GLY A 6 -4.47 11.54 1.74
CA GLY A 6 -3.29 12.39 1.80
C GLY A 6 -2.42 12.18 3.03
N LYS A 7 -2.87 11.43 4.01
CA LYS A 7 -2.08 11.13 5.20
C LYS A 7 -1.26 9.86 5.04
N ILE A 8 -0.19 9.76 5.81
CA ILE A 8 0.75 8.64 5.76
C ILE A 8 0.55 7.79 7.00
N TYR A 9 0.48 6.47 6.79
CA TYR A 9 0.32 5.49 7.86
C TYR A 9 1.36 4.40 7.69
N GLU A 10 1.62 3.68 8.76
CA GLU A 10 2.51 2.53 8.73
C GLU A 10 1.66 1.27 8.68
N GLY A 11 2.03 0.35 7.81
CA GLY A 11 1.30 -0.89 7.64
C GLY A 11 2.23 -2.05 7.36
N LYS A 12 1.65 -3.24 7.27
CA LYS A 12 2.39 -4.48 7.07
C LYS A 12 1.93 -5.14 5.78
N VAL A 13 2.89 -5.54 4.95
CA VAL A 13 2.59 -6.25 3.70
C VAL A 13 2.09 -7.64 4.04
N THR A 14 0.84 -7.95 3.69
CA THR A 14 0.22 -9.24 4.01
C THR A 14 0.04 -10.13 2.78
N GLY A 15 0.11 -9.58 1.58
CA GLY A 15 -0.01 -10.35 0.36
C GLY A 15 0.56 -9.63 -0.82
N ILE A 16 1.08 -10.37 -1.78
CA ILE A 16 1.67 -9.82 -3.00
C ILE A 16 1.06 -10.52 -4.19
N THR A 17 0.55 -9.74 -5.14
CA THR A 17 0.05 -10.24 -6.43
C THR A 17 0.87 -9.60 -7.53
N LYS A 18 0.64 -10.01 -8.77
CA LYS A 18 1.33 -9.40 -9.91
C LYS A 18 0.84 -7.98 -10.20
N PHE A 19 -0.29 -7.59 -9.63
CA PHE A 19 -0.88 -6.26 -9.86
C PHE A 19 -0.63 -5.27 -8.73
N GLY A 20 -0.35 -5.76 -7.54
CA GLY A 20 -0.18 -4.91 -6.37
C GLY A 20 0.09 -5.71 -5.12
N ALA A 21 0.21 -4.99 -4.01
CA ALA A 21 0.46 -5.59 -2.70
C ALA A 21 -0.64 -5.16 -1.74
N PHE A 22 -1.04 -6.08 -0.88
CA PHE A 22 -1.99 -5.77 0.19
C PHE A 22 -1.22 -5.34 1.42
N VAL A 23 -1.65 -4.23 2.02
CA VAL A 23 -1.02 -3.68 3.22
C VAL A 23 -2.08 -3.55 4.30
N GLU A 24 -1.86 -4.24 5.41
CA GLU A 24 -2.73 -4.19 6.57
C GLU A 24 -2.32 -3.01 7.46
N LEU A 25 -3.26 -2.10 7.71
CA LEU A 25 -3.01 -0.92 8.55
C LEU A 25 -3.41 -1.18 10.00
N ASP A 26 -4.47 -1.96 10.22
CA ASP A 26 -4.81 -2.54 11.50
C ASP A 26 -5.59 -3.83 11.24
N LYS A 27 -6.04 -4.50 12.29
CA LYS A 27 -6.69 -5.82 12.15
C LYS A 27 -7.95 -5.79 11.28
N ASP A 28 -8.58 -4.62 11.14
CA ASP A 28 -9.83 -4.48 10.41
C ASP A 28 -9.67 -3.66 9.13
N THR A 29 -8.47 -3.17 8.83
CA THR A 29 -8.26 -2.23 7.74
C THR A 29 -7.09 -2.68 6.87
N THR A 30 -7.38 -3.03 5.63
CA THR A 30 -6.38 -3.44 4.64
C THR A 30 -6.59 -2.64 3.36
N GLY A 31 -5.52 -2.09 2.83
CA GLY A 31 -5.55 -1.38 1.56
C GLY A 31 -4.64 -2.06 0.54
N MET A 32 -4.64 -1.53 -0.67
CA MET A 32 -3.83 -2.08 -1.75
C MET A 32 -2.91 -1.02 -2.34
N VAL A 33 -1.65 -1.40 -2.57
CA VAL A 33 -0.67 -0.60 -3.28
C VAL A 33 -0.56 -1.18 -4.69
N HIS A 34 -1.03 -0.41 -5.70
CA HIS A 34 -0.91 -0.84 -7.09
C HIS A 34 0.57 -0.91 -7.48
N ILE A 35 0.90 -1.77 -8.44
CA ILE A 35 2.29 -1.96 -8.88
C ILE A 35 2.95 -0.62 -9.27
N SER A 36 2.19 0.30 -9.86
CA SER A 36 2.69 1.62 -10.24
C SER A 36 3.01 2.52 -9.04
N GLU A 37 2.56 2.15 -7.85
CA GLU A 37 2.74 2.94 -6.63
C GLU A 37 3.76 2.33 -5.67
N VAL A 38 4.45 1.28 -6.08
CA VAL A 38 5.42 0.59 -5.22
C VAL A 38 6.74 1.35 -5.12
N ALA A 39 7.23 1.87 -6.24
CA ALA A 39 8.51 2.58 -6.27
C ALA A 39 8.52 3.60 -7.40
N ASN A 40 9.46 4.56 -7.33
CA ASN A 40 9.64 5.60 -8.34
C ASN A 40 10.41 5.13 -9.57
N THR A 41 10.58 3.83 -9.72
CA THR A 41 11.25 3.21 -10.84
C THR A 41 10.35 2.14 -11.43
N PHE A 42 10.71 1.64 -12.60
CA PHE A 42 9.97 0.54 -13.21
C PHE A 42 10.00 -0.69 -12.30
N VAL A 43 8.82 -1.23 -12.00
CA VAL A 43 8.69 -2.41 -11.16
C VAL A 43 8.19 -3.56 -12.05
N ASN A 44 9.07 -4.51 -12.32
CA ASN A 44 8.72 -5.68 -13.10
C ASN A 44 7.94 -6.68 -12.25
N GLU A 45 8.47 -6.98 -11.04
CA GLU A 45 7.79 -7.84 -10.09
C GLU A 45 7.82 -7.20 -8.72
N ILE A 46 6.67 -7.14 -8.06
CA ILE A 46 6.52 -6.49 -6.76
C ILE A 46 7.38 -7.18 -5.71
N LYS A 47 7.49 -8.50 -5.79
CA LYS A 47 8.29 -9.28 -4.82
C LYS A 47 9.77 -8.94 -4.83
N ASP A 48 10.26 -8.26 -5.87
CA ASP A 48 11.63 -7.78 -5.92
C ASP A 48 11.83 -6.55 -5.04
N HIS A 49 10.74 -5.88 -4.67
CA HIS A 49 10.77 -4.65 -3.87
C HIS A 49 10.16 -4.84 -2.49
N LEU A 50 9.21 -5.75 -2.34
CA LEU A 50 8.46 -5.95 -1.11
C LEU A 50 8.49 -7.42 -0.70
N THR A 51 8.42 -7.64 0.61
CA THR A 51 8.35 -8.97 1.20
C THR A 51 7.14 -9.05 2.13
N GLU A 52 6.42 -10.16 2.10
CA GLU A 52 5.32 -10.37 3.04
C GLU A 52 5.86 -10.32 4.47
N GLY A 53 5.12 -9.59 5.32
CA GLY A 53 5.54 -9.36 6.70
C GLY A 53 6.35 -8.08 6.89
N GLN A 54 6.76 -7.44 5.80
CA GLN A 54 7.53 -6.19 5.87
C GLN A 54 6.64 -5.03 6.32
N THR A 55 7.18 -4.16 7.18
CA THR A 55 6.51 -2.93 7.57
C THR A 55 6.88 -1.83 6.59
N VAL A 56 5.87 -1.12 6.08
CA VAL A 56 6.07 -0.06 5.10
C VAL A 56 5.24 1.16 5.48
N LYS A 57 5.66 2.33 5.02
CA LYS A 57 4.87 3.56 5.13
C LYS A 57 4.11 3.75 3.83
N VAL A 58 2.82 4.07 3.96
CA VAL A 58 1.94 4.24 2.81
C VAL A 58 1.14 5.52 2.96
N LYS A 59 0.87 6.17 1.83
CA LYS A 59 0.02 7.35 1.77
C LYS A 59 -1.34 6.94 1.21
N VAL A 60 -2.41 7.40 1.84
CA VAL A 60 -3.77 7.11 1.37
C VAL A 60 -4.06 7.98 0.16
N LEU A 61 -4.33 7.35 -0.97
CA LEU A 61 -4.65 8.04 -2.22
C LEU A 61 -6.15 8.22 -2.40
N ASN A 62 -6.93 7.22 -2.03
CA ASN A 62 -8.36 7.22 -2.25
C ASN A 62 -9.05 6.27 -1.28
N LEU A 63 -10.27 6.63 -0.90
CA LEU A 63 -11.15 5.79 -0.08
C LEU A 63 -12.39 5.52 -0.93
N GLY A 64 -12.49 4.31 -1.46
CA GLY A 64 -13.61 3.95 -2.32
C GLY A 64 -14.89 3.71 -1.57
N ASP A 65 -16.02 3.93 -2.23
CA ASP A 65 -17.36 3.72 -1.64
C ASP A 65 -17.61 2.27 -1.29
N ASP A 66 -16.90 1.35 -1.94
CA ASP A 66 -17.02 -0.09 -1.70
C ASP A 66 -16.07 -0.60 -0.64
N GLY A 67 -15.44 0.30 0.09
CA GLY A 67 -14.48 -0.05 1.13
C GLY A 67 -13.07 -0.31 0.63
N LYS A 68 -12.82 -0.15 -0.66
CA LYS A 68 -11.48 -0.31 -1.21
C LYS A 68 -10.61 0.90 -0.89
N ILE A 69 -9.41 0.64 -0.40
CA ILE A 69 -8.47 1.68 0.01
C ILE A 69 -7.27 1.61 -0.92
N SER A 70 -6.99 2.72 -1.60
CA SER A 70 -5.83 2.82 -2.50
C SER A 70 -4.69 3.50 -1.78
N LEU A 71 -3.53 2.86 -1.78
CA LEU A 71 -2.35 3.30 -1.05
C LEU A 71 -1.16 3.47 -1.99
N SER A 72 -0.18 4.27 -1.57
CA SER A 72 1.06 4.46 -2.32
C SER A 72 2.25 4.42 -1.40
N ILE A 73 3.22 3.58 -1.71
CA ILE A 73 4.50 3.56 -1.00
C ILE A 73 5.38 4.68 -1.54
N LYS A 74 5.44 4.84 -2.86
CA LYS A 74 6.33 5.85 -3.46
C LYS A 74 5.97 7.28 -3.06
N LYS A 75 4.70 7.59 -2.87
CA LYS A 75 4.26 8.93 -2.48
C LYS A 75 4.38 9.17 -0.98
N ALA A 76 4.64 8.13 -0.20
CA ALA A 76 4.90 8.24 1.23
C ALA A 76 6.36 8.59 1.51
N GLN A 77 7.21 8.56 0.49
CA GLN A 77 8.62 8.89 0.63
C GLN A 77 8.85 10.39 0.47
N PRO A 78 9.80 10.97 1.21
CA PRO A 78 10.13 12.40 1.07
C PRO A 78 10.72 12.76 -0.29
#